data_ad0148daf99aa90c32af1a8a21c93157
#
_entry.id   ad0148daf99aa90c32af1a8a21c93157
#
_cell.length_a   1.000
_cell.length_b   1.000
_cell.length_c   1.000
_cell.angle_alpha   90.00
_cell.angle_beta   90.00
_cell.angle_gamma   90.00
#
_symmetry.space_group_name_H-M   'P 1'
#
loop_
_entity.id
_entity.type
_entity.pdbx_description
1 polymer ?
#
loop_
_entity_poly.entity_id
_entity_poly.type
_entity_poly.pdbx_seq_one_letter_code
_entity_poly.pdbx_strand_id
1 'polypeptide(L)'
;MKNLESLINTYYDFPQKGIAFKDILGIIQDTEIFKELIHKMASNKVIKNSDAIISIEARGFIFGSAISFHSSKPMIVARKPGKLPGELIYENYNLEYGKNSLSIQKEAIERFNSYAIIDDILATGGTVDC
;
A
#
# COMPACT_ATOMS: atom_id res chain seq x y z
N MET A 1 -10.36 17.57 12.42
CA MET A 1 -9.78 17.09 11.15
C MET A 1 -10.72 17.38 10.00
N LYS A 2 -10.20 17.92 8.89
CA LYS A 2 -11.00 18.03 7.67
C LYS A 2 -11.50 16.65 7.31
N ASN A 3 -12.69 16.59 6.70
CA ASN A 3 -13.23 15.30 6.28
C ASN A 3 -12.38 14.69 5.17
N LEU A 4 -11.74 13.56 5.47
CA LEU A 4 -10.89 12.84 4.53
C LEU A 4 -11.66 12.48 3.25
N GLU A 5 -12.91 12.11 3.39
CA GLU A 5 -13.76 11.74 2.25
C GLU A 5 -13.94 12.88 1.25
N SER A 6 -13.92 14.13 1.71
CA SER A 6 -14.05 15.28 0.81
C SER A 6 -12.88 15.44 -0.15
N LEU A 7 -11.74 14.81 0.14
CA LEU A 7 -10.55 14.83 -0.70
C LEU A 7 -10.45 13.62 -1.65
N ILE A 8 -11.41 12.71 -1.56
CA ILE A 8 -11.46 11.52 -2.42
C ILE A 8 -12.49 11.78 -3.52
N ASN A 9 -12.01 11.81 -4.77
CA ASN A 9 -12.87 11.98 -5.93
C ASN A 9 -13.22 10.62 -6.53
N THR A 10 -14.43 10.50 -7.05
CA THR A 10 -14.87 9.29 -7.74
C THR A 10 -14.99 9.59 -9.23
N TYR A 11 -14.30 8.81 -10.05
CA TYR A 11 -14.40 8.87 -11.51
C TYR A 11 -15.07 7.59 -11.98
N TYR A 12 -16.21 7.73 -12.66
CA TYR A 12 -16.93 6.58 -13.18
C TYR A 12 -16.38 6.20 -14.55
N ASP A 13 -16.46 4.90 -14.86
CA ASP A 13 -15.96 4.34 -16.13
C ASP A 13 -14.48 4.63 -16.37
N PHE A 14 -13.67 4.54 -15.32
CA PHE A 14 -12.23 4.72 -15.40
C PHE A 14 -11.52 3.60 -14.61
N PRO A 15 -10.44 2.98 -15.13
CA PRO A 15 -9.88 3.15 -16.47
C PRO A 15 -10.71 2.47 -17.56
N GLN A 16 -11.73 1.75 -17.17
CA GLN A 16 -12.62 1.00 -18.05
C GLN A 16 -14.07 1.23 -17.66
N LYS A 17 -14.98 1.02 -18.62
CA LYS A 17 -16.42 1.09 -18.39
C LYS A 17 -16.84 0.15 -17.26
N GLY A 18 -17.71 0.62 -16.38
CA GLY A 18 -18.22 -0.14 -15.24
C GLY A 18 -17.39 -0.06 -13.97
N ILE A 19 -16.23 0.61 -14.00
CA ILE A 19 -15.36 0.78 -12.84
C ILE A 19 -15.51 2.17 -12.25
N ALA A 20 -15.83 2.24 -10.95
CA ALA A 20 -15.83 3.49 -10.18
C ALA A 20 -14.44 3.65 -9.55
N PHE A 21 -13.63 4.55 -10.10
CA PHE A 21 -12.27 4.79 -9.65
C PHE A 21 -12.26 5.81 -8.52
N LYS A 22 -11.64 5.45 -7.41
CA LYS A 22 -11.44 6.35 -6.27
C LYS A 22 -10.06 7.00 -6.38
N ASP A 23 -10.05 8.30 -6.57
CA ASP A 23 -8.81 9.08 -6.66
C ASP A 23 -8.49 9.67 -5.30
N ILE A 24 -7.38 9.24 -4.74
CA ILE A 24 -6.90 9.65 -3.42
C ILE A 24 -5.81 10.72 -3.48
N LEU A 25 -5.45 11.19 -4.67
CA LEU A 25 -4.35 12.12 -4.82
C LEU A 25 -4.58 13.46 -4.12
N GLY A 26 -5.83 13.85 -3.94
CA GLY A 26 -6.18 15.04 -3.15
C GLY A 26 -5.67 15.00 -1.71
N ILE A 27 -5.56 13.80 -1.15
CA ILE A 27 -5.08 13.62 0.23
C ILE A 27 -3.60 14.02 0.34
N ILE A 28 -2.78 13.59 -0.59
CA ILE A 28 -1.35 13.91 -0.57
C ILE A 28 -1.05 15.36 -1.01
N GLN A 29 -2.03 16.03 -1.59
CA GLN A 29 -1.94 17.45 -1.96
C GLN A 29 -2.29 18.38 -0.80
N ASP A 30 -2.89 17.87 0.26
CA ASP A 30 -3.19 18.62 1.48
C ASP A 30 -2.23 18.19 2.58
N THR A 31 -1.24 19.03 2.86
CA THR A 31 -0.15 18.67 3.79
C THR A 31 -0.62 18.43 5.20
N GLU A 32 -1.62 19.13 5.68
CA GLU A 32 -2.17 18.92 7.03
C GLU A 32 -2.89 17.59 7.13
N ILE A 33 -3.75 17.30 6.17
CA ILE A 33 -4.50 16.03 6.13
C ILE A 33 -3.53 14.85 5.96
N PHE A 34 -2.55 14.98 5.08
CA PHE A 34 -1.58 13.92 4.86
C PHE A 34 -0.79 13.62 6.13
N LYS A 35 -0.30 14.66 6.82
CA LYS A 35 0.41 14.48 8.09
C LYS A 35 -0.44 13.80 9.15
N GLU A 36 -1.67 14.23 9.31
CA GLU A 36 -2.60 13.62 10.26
C GLU A 36 -2.87 12.16 9.95
N LEU A 37 -3.09 11.85 8.67
CA LEU A 37 -3.34 10.50 8.22
C LEU A 37 -2.14 9.60 8.52
N ILE A 38 -0.95 10.02 8.14
CA ILE A 38 0.28 9.25 8.37
C ILE A 38 0.52 9.05 9.86
N HIS A 39 0.35 10.09 10.67
CA HIS A 39 0.49 9.98 12.12
C HIS A 39 -0.50 8.97 12.70
N LYS A 40 -1.74 9.03 12.27
CA LYS A 40 -2.80 8.13 12.73
C LYS A 40 -2.50 6.67 12.33
N MET A 41 -2.09 6.46 11.09
CA MET A 41 -1.72 5.11 10.61
C MET A 41 -0.50 4.58 11.37
N ALA A 42 0.54 5.38 11.53
CA ALA A 42 1.75 4.99 12.24
C ALA A 42 1.49 4.69 13.72
N SER A 43 0.46 5.27 14.30
CA SER A 43 0.05 5.04 15.68
C SER A 43 -0.78 3.77 15.87
N ASN A 44 -1.17 3.12 14.80
CA ASN A 44 -1.95 1.88 14.85
C ASN A 44 -1.12 0.76 15.47
N LYS A 45 -1.76 -0.10 16.26
CA LYS A 45 -1.08 -1.22 16.92
C LYS A 45 -0.40 -2.17 15.96
N VAL A 46 -0.99 -2.39 14.78
CA VAL A 46 -0.40 -3.27 13.76
C VAL A 46 0.97 -2.73 13.33
N ILE A 47 1.06 -1.44 13.08
CA ILE A 47 2.33 -0.80 12.72
C ILE A 47 3.31 -0.85 13.88
N LYS A 48 2.86 -0.46 15.08
CA LYS A 48 3.72 -0.42 16.26
C LYS A 48 4.32 -1.77 16.62
N ASN A 49 3.55 -2.84 16.45
CA ASN A 49 3.96 -4.19 16.82
C ASN A 49 4.70 -4.92 15.71
N SER A 50 4.87 -4.32 14.54
CA SER A 50 5.57 -4.91 13.41
C SER A 50 7.03 -4.51 13.36
N ASP A 51 7.88 -5.41 12.88
CA ASP A 51 9.31 -5.13 12.70
C ASP A 51 9.57 -4.31 11.44
N ALA A 52 8.76 -4.54 10.40
CA ALA A 52 8.91 -3.90 9.10
C ALA A 52 7.55 -3.67 8.44
N ILE A 53 7.57 -2.82 7.43
CA ILE A 53 6.38 -2.47 6.63
C ILE A 53 6.56 -3.05 5.24
N ILE A 54 5.54 -3.72 4.73
CA ILE A 54 5.48 -4.14 3.33
C ILE A 54 4.53 -3.20 2.60
N SER A 55 5.03 -2.51 1.59
CA SER A 55 4.23 -1.61 0.75
C SER A 55 4.03 -2.20 -0.62
N ILE A 56 2.81 -2.11 -1.13
CA ILE A 56 2.41 -2.68 -2.40
C ILE A 56 2.41 -1.60 -3.48
N GLU A 57 3.06 -1.89 -4.64
CA GLU A 57 3.10 -0.94 -5.76
C GLU A 57 1.70 -0.63 -6.29
N ALA A 58 1.47 0.55 -6.78
CA ALA A 58 2.42 1.68 -6.80
C ALA A 58 2.04 2.75 -5.78
N ARG A 59 0.77 3.01 -5.61
CA ARG A 59 0.29 4.07 -4.70
C ARG A 59 0.52 3.72 -3.23
N GLY A 60 0.55 2.43 -2.88
CA GLY A 60 0.90 1.99 -1.54
C GLY A 60 2.27 2.46 -1.09
N PHE A 61 3.20 2.69 -2.04
CA PHE A 61 4.53 3.21 -1.74
C PHE A 61 4.49 4.61 -1.15
N ILE A 62 3.53 5.44 -1.56
CA ILE A 62 3.38 6.80 -1.06
C ILE A 62 3.11 6.76 0.45
N PHE A 63 2.12 5.98 0.85
CA PHE A 63 1.75 5.86 2.26
C PHE A 63 2.78 5.05 3.05
N GLY A 64 3.26 3.97 2.48
CA GLY A 64 4.25 3.11 3.11
C GLY A 64 5.57 3.83 3.40
N SER A 65 6.08 4.61 2.44
CA SER A 65 7.31 5.36 2.65
C SER A 65 7.14 6.45 3.71
N ALA A 66 6.01 7.14 3.72
CA ALA A 66 5.73 8.15 4.73
C ALA A 66 5.60 7.54 6.13
N ILE A 67 4.91 6.41 6.25
CA ILE A 67 4.78 5.69 7.52
C ILE A 67 6.13 5.17 7.99
N SER A 68 6.90 4.58 7.09
CA SER A 68 8.26 4.08 7.38
C SER A 68 9.15 5.19 7.93
N PHE A 69 9.17 6.32 7.26
CA PHE A 69 9.95 7.48 7.68
C PHE A 69 9.47 7.99 9.04
N HIS A 70 8.17 8.16 9.22
CA HIS A 70 7.57 8.69 10.46
C HIS A 70 7.79 7.76 11.65
N SER A 71 7.66 6.45 11.45
CA SER A 71 7.75 5.45 12.52
C SER A 71 9.15 4.88 12.72
N SER A 72 10.11 5.25 11.89
CA SER A 72 11.49 4.71 11.88
C SER A 72 11.51 3.19 11.73
N LYS A 73 10.65 2.67 10.85
CA LYS A 73 10.59 1.23 10.54
C LYS A 73 11.05 0.98 9.11
N PRO A 74 11.77 -0.14 8.87
CA PRO A 74 12.18 -0.48 7.51
C PRO A 74 10.98 -0.77 6.61
N MET A 75 11.12 -0.47 5.33
CA MET A 75 10.10 -0.73 4.32
C MET A 75 10.60 -1.74 3.30
N ILE A 76 9.79 -2.74 3.03
CA ILE A 76 9.98 -3.73 1.99
C ILE A 76 8.94 -3.47 0.90
N VAL A 77 9.35 -3.56 -0.36
CA VAL A 77 8.44 -3.33 -1.48
C VAL A 77 7.94 -4.65 -2.06
N ALA A 78 6.63 -4.73 -2.29
CA ALA A 78 6.01 -5.80 -3.06
C ALA A 78 5.68 -5.25 -4.44
N ARG A 79 6.19 -5.88 -5.48
CA ARG A 79 6.10 -5.39 -6.84
C ARG A 79 5.63 -6.45 -7.82
N LYS A 80 5.10 -6.02 -8.94
CA LYS A 80 4.73 -6.88 -10.06
C LYS A 80 5.95 -7.58 -10.64
N PRO A 81 5.76 -8.73 -11.33
CA PRO A 81 6.88 -9.49 -11.90
C PRO A 81 7.76 -8.63 -12.81
N GLY A 82 9.06 -8.91 -12.76
CA GLY A 82 10.05 -8.23 -13.59
C GLY A 82 10.52 -6.88 -13.06
N LYS A 83 10.05 -6.47 -11.88
CA LYS A 83 10.38 -5.17 -11.31
C LYS A 83 11.48 -5.23 -10.23
N LEU A 84 11.78 -6.40 -9.71
CA LEU A 84 12.78 -6.57 -8.65
C LEU A 84 13.90 -7.50 -9.08
N PRO A 85 15.15 -7.19 -8.72
CA PRO A 85 16.29 -8.06 -8.96
C PRO A 85 16.45 -9.10 -7.85
N GLY A 86 17.32 -10.08 -8.08
CA GLY A 86 17.71 -11.05 -7.07
C GLY A 86 16.77 -12.23 -6.96
N GLU A 87 16.92 -12.99 -5.90
CA GLU A 87 16.05 -14.11 -5.60
C GLU A 87 14.74 -13.59 -5.01
N LEU A 88 13.62 -14.04 -5.58
CA LEU A 88 12.30 -13.51 -5.28
C LEU A 88 11.36 -14.60 -4.78
N ILE A 89 10.41 -14.18 -3.95
CA ILE A 89 9.25 -14.98 -3.60
C ILE A 89 8.08 -14.41 -4.38
N TYR A 90 7.33 -15.28 -5.05
CA TYR A 90 6.19 -14.90 -5.88
C TYR A 90 4.90 -15.48 -5.32
N GLU A 91 3.82 -14.73 -5.50
CA GLU A 91 2.48 -15.23 -5.23
C GLU A 91 1.50 -14.64 -6.25
N ASN A 92 0.56 -15.45 -6.71
CA ASN A 92 -0.50 -15.00 -7.60
C ASN A 92 -1.71 -14.56 -6.80
N TYR A 93 -2.42 -13.56 -7.30
CA TYR A 93 -3.65 -13.10 -6.69
C TYR A 93 -4.69 -12.74 -7.74
N ASN A 94 -5.96 -12.79 -7.33
CA ASN A 94 -7.08 -12.44 -8.19
C ASN A 94 -7.40 -10.96 -8.06
N LEU A 95 -7.55 -10.31 -9.22
CA LEU A 95 -8.06 -8.95 -9.30
C LEU A 95 -9.56 -8.98 -9.55
N GLU A 96 -10.21 -7.83 -9.37
CA GLU A 96 -11.61 -7.63 -9.72
C GLU A 96 -11.88 -7.96 -11.19
N TYR A 97 -10.88 -7.76 -12.06
CA TYR A 97 -10.98 -7.95 -13.52
C TYR A 97 -9.82 -8.77 -14.10
N GLY A 98 -9.28 -9.72 -13.34
CA GLY A 98 -8.20 -10.58 -13.84
C GLY A 98 -7.36 -11.19 -12.74
N LYS A 99 -6.19 -11.66 -13.14
CA LYS A 99 -5.18 -12.22 -12.23
C LYS A 99 -3.87 -11.47 -12.38
N ASN A 100 -3.14 -11.37 -11.29
CA ASN A 100 -1.81 -10.79 -11.31
C ASN A 100 -0.95 -11.51 -10.26
N SER A 101 0.32 -11.13 -10.17
CA SER A 101 1.21 -11.67 -9.16
C SER A 101 2.03 -10.56 -8.54
N LEU A 102 2.48 -10.81 -7.32
CA LEU A 102 3.40 -9.94 -6.61
C LEU A 102 4.67 -10.70 -6.29
N SER A 103 5.76 -9.97 -6.18
CA SER A 103 7.04 -10.52 -5.77
C SER A 103 7.65 -9.65 -4.68
N ILE A 104 8.41 -10.32 -3.81
CA ILE A 104 9.17 -9.69 -2.74
C ILE A 104 10.57 -10.31 -2.78
N GLN A 105 11.57 -9.51 -2.51
CA GLN A 105 12.93 -10.01 -2.40
C GLN A 105 13.05 -10.94 -1.19
N LYS A 106 13.50 -12.16 -1.41
CA LYS A 106 13.61 -13.17 -0.36
C LYS A 106 14.52 -12.71 0.77
N GLU A 107 15.66 -12.12 0.43
CA GLU A 107 16.61 -11.61 1.42
C GLU A 107 15.97 -10.55 2.33
N ALA A 108 15.16 -9.68 1.77
CA ALA A 108 14.49 -8.63 2.54
C ALA A 108 13.47 -9.21 3.53
N ILE A 109 12.65 -10.17 3.07
CA ILE A 109 11.59 -10.75 3.90
C ILE A 109 12.15 -11.64 5.02
N GLU A 110 13.32 -12.22 4.85
CA GLU A 110 13.92 -13.09 5.86
C GLU A 110 14.57 -12.34 7.02
N ARG A 111 14.75 -11.03 6.90
CA ARG A 111 15.40 -10.22 7.94
C ARG A 111 14.55 -9.97 9.17
N PHE A 112 13.24 -10.08 9.04
CA PHE A 112 12.29 -9.65 10.06
C PHE A 112 11.32 -10.77 10.42
N ASN A 113 10.67 -10.64 11.57
CA ASN A 113 9.75 -11.66 12.09
C ASN A 113 8.28 -11.26 11.94
N SER A 114 8.00 -9.97 11.84
CA SER A 114 6.63 -9.48 11.76
C SER A 114 6.53 -8.30 10.81
N TYR A 115 5.40 -8.21 10.10
CA TYR A 115 5.20 -7.24 9.02
C TYR A 115 3.82 -6.62 9.11
N ALA A 116 3.74 -5.33 8.79
CA ALA A 116 2.49 -4.66 8.52
C ALA A 116 2.41 -4.37 7.03
N ILE A 117 1.27 -4.67 6.41
CA ILE A 117 1.06 -4.44 4.99
C ILE A 117 0.35 -3.11 4.80
N ILE A 118 0.88 -2.28 3.91
CA ILE A 118 0.34 -0.97 3.57
C ILE A 118 -0.04 -0.95 2.09
N ASP A 119 -1.27 -0.57 1.84
CA ASP A 119 -1.77 -0.29 0.50
C ASP A 119 -2.76 0.87 0.59
N ASP A 120 -3.16 1.41 -0.56
CA ASP A 120 -4.05 2.57 -0.61
C ASP A 120 -5.53 2.19 -0.72
N ILE A 121 -5.83 1.07 -1.35
CA ILE A 121 -7.20 0.61 -1.59
C ILE A 121 -7.34 -0.88 -1.27
N LEU A 122 -8.40 -1.22 -0.56
CA LEU A 122 -8.82 -2.59 -0.35
C LEU A 122 -10.12 -2.82 -1.11
N ALA A 123 -10.05 -3.53 -2.24
CA ALA A 123 -11.22 -3.88 -3.05
C ALA A 123 -11.72 -5.28 -2.71
N THR A 124 -11.14 -6.31 -3.34
CA THR A 124 -11.52 -7.71 -3.07
C THR A 124 -10.75 -8.33 -1.91
N GLY A 125 -9.63 -7.70 -1.53
CA GLY A 125 -8.69 -8.27 -0.57
C GLY A 125 -7.68 -9.24 -1.20
N GLY A 126 -7.82 -9.56 -2.49
CA GLY A 126 -6.94 -10.51 -3.16
C GLY A 126 -5.47 -10.12 -3.15
N THR A 127 -5.17 -8.84 -3.37
CA THR A 127 -3.81 -8.32 -3.34
C THR A 127 -3.17 -8.45 -1.96
N VAL A 128 -3.89 -8.09 -0.91
CA VAL A 128 -3.39 -8.12 0.46
C VAL A 128 -3.27 -9.56 0.97
N ASP A 129 -4.20 -10.41 0.58
CA ASP A 129 -4.24 -11.82 0.95
C ASP A 129 -3.12 -12.65 0.28
N CYS A 130 -2.66 -12.18 -0.84
CA CYS A 130 -1.54 -12.77 -1.58
C CYS A 130 -0.28 -12.82 -0.71
#